data_474ca9329fd8b95f96d9f5db1e737924
#
_entry.id   474ca9329fd8b95f96d9f5db1e737924
#
_cell.length_a   1.000
_cell.length_b   1.000
_cell.length_c   1.000
_cell.angle_alpha   90.00
_cell.angle_beta   90.00
_cell.angle_gamma   90.00
#
_symmetry.space_group_name_H-M   'P 1'
#
loop_
_entity.id
_entity.type
_entity.pdbx_description
1 polymer ?
#
loop_
_entity_poly.entity_id
_entity_poly.type
_entity_poly.pdbx_seq_one_letter_code
_entity_poly.pdbx_strand_id
1 'polypeptide(L)'
;MDASSEQAKMTAGLDLGDKYSYLCLLDTDGGEVIEEGRVRTTPEALRRRFASEPSLRIAIEAGTHSPWVSRLLEECGHEVLVANSRKLRLIYANKRKTDEVDEVDAENLARLARLDPKLLYPLKHRGEEAQAHMSIIRSRQALVGSRTQLVNHVRGAVKSFGHRLPKCPARSFHKRASEHIPAALWVALGPILEQR
;
A
#
# COMPACT_ATOMS: atom_id res chain seq x y z
N MET A 1 11.07 15.66 -36.72
CA MET A 1 10.56 14.29 -36.91
C MET A 1 9.79 13.94 -35.65
N ASP A 2 8.46 14.16 -35.72
CA ASP A 2 7.58 13.83 -34.63
C ASP A 2 7.52 12.31 -34.48
N ALA A 3 8.04 11.81 -33.36
CA ALA A 3 7.68 10.48 -32.90
C ALA A 3 6.22 10.59 -32.43
N SER A 4 5.29 10.36 -33.34
CA SER A 4 3.90 10.15 -33.01
C SER A 4 3.87 8.96 -32.03
N SER A 5 3.58 9.24 -30.79
CA SER A 5 3.31 8.21 -29.77
C SER A 5 2.19 7.34 -30.35
N GLU A 6 2.54 6.12 -30.73
CA GLU A 6 1.57 5.11 -31.15
C GLU A 6 0.64 4.90 -29.95
N GLN A 7 -0.56 5.44 -30.06
CA GLN A 7 -1.52 5.44 -28.96
C GLN A 7 -1.89 3.99 -28.67
N ALA A 8 -1.76 3.54 -27.45
CA ALA A 8 -2.07 2.17 -27.08
C ALA A 8 -3.52 1.83 -27.51
N LYS A 9 -3.67 0.79 -28.31
CA LYS A 9 -4.97 0.37 -28.85
C LYS A 9 -5.90 -0.21 -27.78
N MET A 10 -5.34 -0.60 -26.63
CA MET A 10 -6.08 -1.17 -25.53
C MET A 10 -5.68 -0.51 -24.21
N THR A 11 -6.67 -0.36 -23.33
CA THR A 11 -6.51 0.23 -22.01
C THR A 11 -6.93 -0.77 -20.94
N ALA A 12 -6.07 -1.01 -19.97
CA ALA A 12 -6.33 -1.93 -18.87
C ALA A 12 -6.47 -1.19 -17.54
N GLY A 13 -7.34 -1.69 -16.69
CA GLY A 13 -7.34 -1.42 -15.25
C GLY A 13 -6.92 -2.66 -14.50
N LEU A 14 -6.07 -2.50 -13.52
CA LEU A 14 -5.60 -3.59 -12.68
C LEU A 14 -5.76 -3.19 -11.21
N ASP A 15 -6.77 -3.76 -10.56
CA ASP A 15 -6.95 -3.63 -9.12
C ASP A 15 -6.06 -4.60 -8.37
N LEU A 16 -5.16 -4.07 -7.51
CA LEU A 16 -4.08 -4.82 -6.89
C LEU A 16 -4.48 -5.39 -5.53
N GLY A 17 -4.94 -6.63 -5.52
CA GLY A 17 -5.15 -7.39 -4.28
C GLY A 17 -3.89 -8.08 -3.76
N ASP A 18 -3.96 -8.61 -2.54
CA ASP A 18 -2.82 -9.26 -1.87
C ASP A 18 -2.37 -10.57 -2.56
N LYS A 19 -3.31 -11.42 -2.94
CA LYS A 19 -3.04 -12.72 -3.59
C LYS A 19 -3.36 -12.71 -5.07
N TYR A 20 -4.40 -12.01 -5.46
CA TYR A 20 -4.89 -11.88 -6.82
C TYR A 20 -5.20 -10.43 -7.12
N SER A 21 -4.86 -10.00 -8.32
CA SER A 21 -5.25 -8.72 -8.89
C SER A 21 -6.33 -8.96 -9.95
N TYR A 22 -7.30 -8.07 -10.01
CA TYR A 22 -8.37 -8.12 -11.02
C TYR A 22 -7.99 -7.25 -12.21
N LEU A 23 -8.19 -7.79 -13.41
CA LEU A 23 -7.91 -7.15 -14.69
C LEU A 23 -9.21 -6.88 -15.42
N CYS A 24 -9.36 -5.68 -15.95
CA CYS A 24 -10.32 -5.33 -16.96
C CYS A 24 -9.59 -4.71 -18.15
N LEU A 25 -9.75 -5.27 -19.33
CA LEU A 25 -9.15 -4.80 -20.58
C LEU A 25 -10.24 -4.23 -21.48
N LEU A 26 -10.05 -2.99 -21.92
CA LEU A 26 -10.97 -2.28 -22.79
C LEU A 26 -10.33 -1.99 -24.16
N ASP A 27 -11.14 -2.03 -25.19
CA ASP A 27 -10.82 -1.34 -26.45
C ASP A 27 -10.72 0.17 -26.20
N THR A 28 -9.62 0.79 -26.63
CA THR A 28 -9.40 2.23 -26.37
C THR A 28 -10.36 3.11 -27.16
N ASP A 29 -10.75 2.72 -28.33
CA ASP A 29 -11.63 3.53 -29.21
C ASP A 29 -13.10 3.38 -28.81
N GLY A 30 -13.61 2.15 -28.76
CA GLY A 30 -15.02 1.85 -28.46
C GLY A 30 -15.34 1.87 -26.95
N GLY A 31 -14.40 1.50 -26.11
CA GLY A 31 -14.59 1.34 -24.66
C GLY A 31 -15.35 0.09 -24.28
N GLU A 32 -15.42 -0.87 -25.20
CA GLU A 32 -16.00 -2.18 -24.94
C GLU A 32 -15.05 -3.02 -24.07
N VAL A 33 -15.62 -3.82 -23.18
CA VAL A 33 -14.84 -4.78 -22.38
C VAL A 33 -14.45 -5.93 -23.28
N ILE A 34 -13.13 -6.13 -23.45
CA ILE A 34 -12.57 -7.22 -24.25
C ILE A 34 -12.31 -8.44 -23.38
N GLU A 35 -11.78 -8.22 -22.18
CA GLU A 35 -11.40 -9.28 -21.24
C GLU A 35 -11.56 -8.81 -19.82
N GLU A 36 -12.09 -9.69 -18.98
CA GLU A 36 -12.08 -9.57 -17.53
C GLU A 36 -11.51 -10.84 -16.92
N GLY A 37 -10.76 -10.69 -15.86
CA GLY A 37 -10.16 -11.83 -15.21
C GLY A 37 -9.32 -11.46 -14.00
N ARG A 38 -8.68 -12.48 -13.45
CA ARG A 38 -7.77 -12.30 -12.33
C ARG A 38 -6.42 -12.93 -12.61
N VAL A 39 -5.39 -12.29 -12.11
CA VAL A 39 -4.01 -12.77 -12.17
C VAL A 39 -3.43 -12.83 -10.78
N ARG A 40 -2.56 -13.79 -10.49
CA ARG A 40 -1.85 -13.83 -9.20
C ARG A 40 -0.97 -12.60 -9.07
N THR A 41 -0.99 -11.97 -7.89
CA THR A 41 -0.15 -10.79 -7.58
C THR A 41 1.28 -11.26 -7.25
N THR A 42 1.95 -11.86 -8.23
CA THR A 42 3.36 -12.27 -8.17
C THR A 42 4.11 -11.78 -9.42
N PRO A 43 5.43 -11.51 -9.32
CA PRO A 43 6.22 -11.06 -10.46
C PRO A 43 6.16 -12.01 -11.65
N GLU A 44 6.20 -13.33 -11.40
CA GLU A 44 6.21 -14.36 -12.45
C GLU A 44 4.85 -14.40 -13.19
N ALA A 45 3.74 -14.30 -12.45
CA ALA A 45 2.41 -14.34 -13.05
C ALA A 45 2.13 -13.08 -13.86
N LEU A 46 2.51 -11.90 -13.34
CA LEU A 46 2.35 -10.64 -14.07
C LEU A 46 3.25 -10.58 -15.31
N ARG A 47 4.52 -10.99 -15.23
CA ARG A 47 5.39 -11.09 -16.42
C ARG A 47 4.79 -12.02 -17.46
N ARG A 48 4.33 -13.21 -17.08
CA ARG A 48 3.72 -14.17 -18.01
C ARG A 48 2.48 -13.60 -18.69
N ARG A 49 1.68 -12.82 -17.95
CA ARG A 49 0.44 -12.22 -18.47
C ARG A 49 0.72 -11.06 -19.43
N PHE A 50 1.72 -10.23 -19.13
CA PHE A 50 1.90 -8.96 -19.82
C PHE A 50 3.11 -8.90 -20.75
N ALA A 51 4.16 -9.71 -20.60
CA ALA A 51 5.40 -9.55 -21.37
C ALA A 51 5.26 -9.79 -22.89
N SER A 52 4.27 -10.54 -23.33
CA SER A 52 4.02 -10.81 -24.76
C SER A 52 2.88 -9.96 -25.35
N GLU A 53 2.25 -9.11 -24.55
CA GLU A 53 1.20 -8.23 -25.03
C GLU A 53 1.78 -7.03 -25.80
N PRO A 54 1.06 -6.51 -26.78
CA PRO A 54 1.37 -5.21 -27.34
C PRO A 54 1.40 -4.14 -26.27
N SER A 55 1.99 -2.99 -26.53
CA SER A 55 1.99 -1.88 -25.57
C SER A 55 0.57 -1.49 -25.17
N LEU A 56 0.26 -1.62 -23.89
CA LEU A 56 -1.01 -1.27 -23.27
C LEU A 56 -0.85 0.02 -22.45
N ARG A 57 -1.95 0.76 -22.28
CA ARG A 57 -2.07 1.72 -21.18
C ARG A 57 -2.68 1.01 -19.99
N ILE A 58 -1.98 0.93 -18.86
CA ILE A 58 -2.42 0.20 -17.67
C ILE A 58 -2.58 1.15 -16.48
N ALA A 59 -3.79 1.26 -15.94
CA ALA A 59 -4.06 1.99 -14.72
C ALA A 59 -4.05 1.05 -13.52
N ILE A 60 -3.33 1.43 -12.47
CA ILE A 60 -3.30 0.74 -11.17
C ILE A 60 -3.56 1.74 -10.06
N GLU A 61 -4.16 1.33 -8.95
CA GLU A 61 -4.31 2.20 -7.78
C GLU A 61 -3.04 2.21 -6.91
N ALA A 62 -2.69 3.39 -6.36
CA ALA A 62 -1.57 3.53 -5.45
C ALA A 62 -1.80 2.76 -4.15
N GLY A 63 -1.01 1.74 -3.88
CA GLY A 63 -1.10 0.86 -2.73
C GLY A 63 0.24 0.20 -2.41
N THR A 64 0.22 -0.82 -1.58
CA THR A 64 1.43 -1.53 -1.13
C THR A 64 2.17 -2.21 -2.27
N HIS A 65 1.44 -2.80 -3.23
CA HIS A 65 2.00 -3.51 -4.38
C HIS A 65 2.35 -2.58 -5.55
N SER A 66 1.70 -1.42 -5.68
CA SER A 66 1.84 -0.55 -6.84
C SER A 66 3.28 -0.14 -7.19
N PRO A 67 4.24 0.05 -6.23
CA PRO A 67 5.59 0.44 -6.59
C PRO A 67 6.38 -0.59 -7.40
N TRP A 68 6.26 -1.87 -7.07
CA TRP A 68 6.97 -2.92 -7.79
C TRP A 68 6.19 -3.36 -9.04
N VAL A 69 4.86 -3.36 -8.97
CA VAL A 69 4.01 -3.70 -10.12
C VAL A 69 4.19 -2.68 -11.24
N SER A 70 4.18 -1.36 -10.93
CA SER A 70 4.38 -0.35 -11.96
C SER A 70 5.72 -0.51 -12.68
N ARG A 71 6.82 -0.73 -11.95
CA ARG A 71 8.12 -0.98 -12.57
C ARG A 71 8.12 -2.21 -13.47
N LEU A 72 7.55 -3.31 -12.98
CA LEU A 72 7.48 -4.56 -13.74
C LEU A 72 6.70 -4.38 -15.06
N LEU A 73 5.56 -3.69 -15.01
CA LEU A 73 4.75 -3.44 -16.20
C LEU A 73 5.43 -2.46 -17.17
N GLU A 74 6.13 -1.44 -16.66
CA GLU A 74 6.98 -0.54 -17.45
C GLU A 74 8.14 -1.31 -18.13
N GLU A 75 8.78 -2.26 -17.41
CA GLU A 75 9.80 -3.16 -17.97
C GLU A 75 9.23 -4.08 -19.07
N CYS A 76 7.96 -4.43 -19.01
CA CYS A 76 7.25 -5.18 -20.06
C CYS A 76 6.88 -4.29 -21.28
N GLY A 77 7.15 -2.99 -21.24
CA GLY A 77 6.89 -2.07 -22.36
C GLY A 77 5.53 -1.39 -22.34
N HIS A 78 4.83 -1.37 -21.21
CA HIS A 78 3.51 -0.74 -21.08
C HIS A 78 3.59 0.69 -20.54
N GLU A 79 2.61 1.52 -20.91
CA GLU A 79 2.37 2.83 -20.29
C GLU A 79 1.62 2.63 -18.97
N VAL A 80 2.25 2.92 -17.82
CA VAL A 80 1.63 2.69 -16.51
C VAL A 80 1.21 3.99 -15.85
N LEU A 81 -0.06 4.06 -15.45
CA LEU A 81 -0.67 5.17 -14.74
C LEU A 81 -0.97 4.75 -13.30
N VAL A 82 -0.23 5.27 -12.35
CA VAL A 82 -0.48 4.99 -10.93
C VAL A 82 -1.44 6.02 -10.38
N ALA A 83 -2.68 5.62 -10.21
CA ALA A 83 -3.77 6.48 -9.76
C ALA A 83 -3.68 6.85 -8.27
N ASN A 84 -4.00 8.09 -7.93
CA ASN A 84 -4.00 8.57 -6.55
C ASN A 84 -5.24 8.11 -5.79
N SER A 85 -5.13 7.10 -4.93
CA SER A 85 -6.21 6.50 -4.15
C SER A 85 -7.06 7.52 -3.38
N ARG A 86 -6.42 8.56 -2.82
CA ARG A 86 -7.14 9.59 -2.04
C ARG A 86 -8.05 10.44 -2.92
N LYS A 87 -7.63 10.70 -4.17
CA LYS A 87 -8.41 11.49 -5.12
C LYS A 87 -9.51 10.65 -5.75
N LEU A 88 -9.23 9.40 -6.09
CA LEU A 88 -10.21 8.46 -6.64
C LEU A 88 -11.37 8.21 -5.70
N ARG A 89 -11.14 8.10 -4.40
CA ARG A 89 -12.22 7.94 -3.40
C ARG A 89 -13.26 9.05 -3.46
N LEU A 90 -12.89 10.25 -3.85
CA LEU A 90 -13.84 11.35 -4.03
C LEU A 90 -14.75 11.15 -5.24
N ILE A 91 -14.25 10.45 -6.27
CA ILE A 91 -15.01 10.11 -7.49
C ILE A 91 -15.97 8.95 -7.23
N TYR A 92 -15.54 7.96 -6.41
CA TYR A 92 -16.32 6.75 -6.10
C TYR A 92 -17.18 6.85 -4.83
N ALA A 93 -17.16 7.97 -4.09
CA ALA A 93 -17.80 8.13 -2.77
C ALA A 93 -19.31 7.83 -2.75
N ASN A 94 -19.98 7.72 -3.90
CA ASN A 94 -21.41 7.47 -4.02
C ASN A 94 -21.79 6.00 -4.31
N LYS A 95 -20.83 5.07 -4.40
CA LYS A 95 -21.13 3.67 -4.65
C LYS A 95 -21.24 2.87 -3.34
N ARG A 96 -22.36 2.14 -3.15
CA ARG A 96 -22.52 1.19 -2.05
C ARG A 96 -21.52 0.05 -2.23
N LYS A 97 -20.81 -0.32 -1.15
CA LYS A 97 -19.95 -1.50 -1.12
C LYS A 97 -20.82 -2.75 -1.22
N THR A 98 -20.67 -3.51 -2.30
CA THR A 98 -21.15 -4.87 -2.47
C THR A 98 -19.94 -5.79 -2.69
N ASP A 99 -20.07 -7.09 -2.49
CA ASP A 99 -18.96 -8.07 -2.58
C ASP A 99 -18.38 -8.24 -4.01
N GLU A 100 -18.98 -7.59 -5.02
CA GLU A 100 -18.50 -7.54 -6.42
C GLU A 100 -17.58 -6.32 -6.68
N VAL A 101 -16.98 -5.74 -5.63
CA VAL A 101 -16.29 -4.43 -5.69
C VAL A 101 -14.99 -4.47 -6.49
N ASP A 102 -14.24 -5.58 -6.43
CA ASP A 102 -12.88 -5.64 -7.02
C ASP A 102 -12.91 -5.65 -8.55
N GLU A 103 -13.85 -6.33 -9.18
CA GLU A 103 -14.04 -6.33 -10.65
C GLU A 103 -14.48 -4.95 -11.14
N VAL A 104 -15.43 -4.33 -10.43
CA VAL A 104 -15.92 -2.98 -10.73
C VAL A 104 -14.81 -1.93 -10.55
N ASP A 105 -13.88 -2.13 -9.63
CA ASP A 105 -12.77 -1.20 -9.40
C ASP A 105 -11.74 -1.28 -10.53
N ALA A 106 -11.42 -2.47 -11.05
CA ALA A 106 -10.56 -2.66 -12.21
C ALA A 106 -11.18 -2.03 -13.47
N GLU A 107 -12.47 -2.25 -13.73
CA GLU A 107 -13.17 -1.63 -14.84
C GLU A 107 -13.20 -0.10 -14.75
N ASN A 108 -13.47 0.45 -13.56
CA ASN A 108 -13.47 1.90 -13.36
C ASN A 108 -12.10 2.52 -13.61
N LEU A 109 -11.01 1.86 -13.18
CA LEU A 109 -9.64 2.30 -13.46
C LEU A 109 -9.38 2.34 -14.98
N ALA A 110 -9.76 1.27 -15.69
CA ALA A 110 -9.63 1.20 -17.14
C ALA A 110 -10.43 2.31 -17.84
N ARG A 111 -11.69 2.52 -17.47
CA ARG A 111 -12.56 3.55 -18.05
C ARG A 111 -12.02 4.95 -17.81
N LEU A 112 -11.55 5.27 -16.59
CA LEU A 112 -10.96 6.58 -16.30
C LEU A 112 -9.66 6.80 -17.09
N ALA A 113 -8.79 5.79 -17.15
CA ALA A 113 -7.54 5.87 -17.91
C ALA A 113 -7.77 6.05 -19.41
N ARG A 114 -8.87 5.49 -19.94
CA ARG A 114 -9.28 5.63 -21.32
C ARG A 114 -9.85 7.01 -21.62
N LEU A 115 -10.77 7.50 -20.79
CA LEU A 115 -11.49 8.76 -21.01
C LEU A 115 -10.60 9.98 -20.84
N ASP A 116 -9.93 10.09 -19.68
CA ASP A 116 -8.98 11.14 -19.38
C ASP A 116 -8.00 10.66 -18.28
N PRO A 117 -6.76 10.34 -18.65
CA PRO A 117 -5.73 9.93 -17.69
C PRO A 117 -5.51 10.90 -16.54
N LYS A 118 -5.81 12.20 -16.72
CA LYS A 118 -5.66 13.22 -15.68
C LYS A 118 -6.64 13.04 -14.52
N LEU A 119 -7.79 12.39 -14.76
CA LEU A 119 -8.77 12.07 -13.72
C LEU A 119 -8.23 11.08 -12.68
N LEU A 120 -7.22 10.28 -13.05
CA LEU A 120 -6.51 9.40 -12.13
C LEU A 120 -5.57 10.16 -11.18
N TYR A 121 -5.30 11.44 -11.47
CA TYR A 121 -4.27 12.23 -10.75
C TYR A 121 -2.96 11.45 -10.64
N PRO A 122 -2.34 11.03 -11.77
CA PRO A 122 -1.25 10.10 -11.77
C PRO A 122 -0.11 10.56 -10.88
N LEU A 123 0.44 9.64 -10.11
CA LEU A 123 1.62 9.87 -9.29
C LEU A 123 2.78 8.99 -9.78
N LYS A 124 4.00 9.44 -9.53
CA LYS A 124 5.19 8.68 -9.84
C LYS A 124 5.79 8.12 -8.55
N HIS A 125 6.00 6.81 -8.52
CA HIS A 125 6.71 6.18 -7.41
C HIS A 125 8.19 6.59 -7.39
N ARG A 126 8.74 6.64 -6.20
CA ARG A 126 10.18 6.83 -6.02
C ARG A 126 10.91 5.57 -6.48
N GLY A 127 12.16 5.73 -6.90
CA GLY A 127 13.03 4.62 -7.26
C GLY A 127 13.23 3.64 -6.09
N GLU A 128 13.71 2.45 -6.39
CA GLU A 128 13.86 1.34 -5.44
C GLU A 128 14.77 1.71 -4.26
N GLU A 129 15.90 2.36 -4.52
CA GLU A 129 16.81 2.84 -3.49
C GLU A 129 16.14 3.82 -2.51
N ALA A 130 15.38 4.79 -3.03
CA ALA A 130 14.64 5.73 -2.19
C ALA A 130 13.52 5.04 -1.39
N GLN A 131 12.92 3.97 -1.92
CA GLN A 131 11.95 3.15 -1.19
C GLN A 131 12.63 2.37 -0.06
N ALA A 132 13.82 1.81 -0.30
CA ALA A 132 14.61 1.13 0.73
C ALA A 132 14.97 2.08 1.88
N HIS A 133 15.45 3.28 1.57
CA HIS A 133 15.73 4.32 2.58
C HIS A 133 14.48 4.70 3.38
N MET A 134 13.33 4.87 2.72
CA MET A 134 12.06 5.14 3.39
C MET A 134 11.62 3.98 4.30
N SER A 135 11.91 2.74 3.93
CA SER A 135 11.61 1.56 4.77
C SER A 135 12.41 1.57 6.06
N ILE A 136 13.70 1.98 6.03
CA ILE A 136 14.53 2.14 7.22
C ILE A 136 13.91 3.19 8.17
N ILE A 137 13.51 4.35 7.62
CA ILE A 137 12.89 5.42 8.41
C ILE A 137 11.58 4.95 9.04
N ARG A 138 10.72 4.27 8.28
CA ARG A 138 9.44 3.74 8.75
C ARG A 138 9.62 2.66 9.81
N SER A 139 10.60 1.76 9.65
CA SER A 139 10.93 0.74 10.66
C SER A 139 11.38 1.38 11.95
N ARG A 140 12.23 2.40 11.88
CA ARG A 140 12.63 3.17 13.06
C ARG A 140 11.43 3.85 13.74
N GLN A 141 10.53 4.47 12.98
CA GLN A 141 9.32 5.10 13.51
C GLN A 141 8.41 4.08 14.19
N ALA A 142 8.22 2.90 13.60
CA ALA A 142 7.44 1.82 14.18
C ALA A 142 8.02 1.36 15.52
N LEU A 143 9.33 1.11 15.59
CA LEU A 143 10.01 0.70 16.82
C LEU A 143 9.93 1.77 17.92
N VAL A 144 10.12 3.04 17.57
CA VAL A 144 10.00 4.16 18.53
C VAL A 144 8.56 4.29 19.00
N GLY A 145 7.58 4.15 18.12
CA GLY A 145 6.15 4.17 18.46
C GLY A 145 5.77 3.03 19.41
N SER A 146 6.17 1.80 19.08
CA SER A 146 5.92 0.62 19.93
C SER A 146 6.54 0.78 21.34
N ARG A 147 7.80 1.24 21.39
CA ARG A 147 8.44 1.52 22.69
C ARG A 147 7.67 2.55 23.50
N THR A 148 7.21 3.63 22.86
CA THR A 148 6.43 4.68 23.52
C THR A 148 5.11 4.13 24.06
N GLN A 149 4.42 3.30 23.29
CA GLN A 149 3.18 2.64 23.72
C GLN A 149 3.41 1.72 24.92
N LEU A 150 4.47 0.90 24.90
CA LEU A 150 4.83 0.02 26.01
C LEU A 150 5.16 0.81 27.28
N VAL A 151 5.97 1.87 27.18
CA VAL A 151 6.29 2.76 28.32
C VAL A 151 5.01 3.38 28.90
N ASN A 152 4.11 3.86 28.05
CA ASN A 152 2.85 4.46 28.51
C ASN A 152 1.92 3.42 29.15
N HIS A 153 1.87 2.19 28.61
CA HIS A 153 1.12 1.09 29.17
C HIS A 153 1.61 0.76 30.62
N VAL A 154 2.92 0.57 30.79
CA VAL A 154 3.52 0.29 32.12
C VAL A 154 3.21 1.44 33.07
N ARG A 155 3.39 2.69 32.66
CA ARG A 155 3.07 3.85 33.50
C ARG A 155 1.59 3.92 33.86
N GLY A 156 0.70 3.60 32.94
CA GLY A 156 -0.74 3.56 33.17
C GLY A 156 -1.14 2.48 34.18
N ALA A 157 -0.64 1.26 33.98
CA ALA A 157 -0.90 0.14 34.88
C ALA A 157 -0.45 0.41 36.30
N VAL A 158 0.76 0.94 36.48
CA VAL A 158 1.27 1.28 37.81
C VAL A 158 0.45 2.39 38.49
N LYS A 159 -0.04 3.36 37.71
CA LYS A 159 -0.92 4.41 38.24
C LYS A 159 -2.25 3.87 38.75
N SER A 160 -2.84 2.88 38.07
CA SER A 160 -4.10 2.28 38.52
C SER A 160 -3.98 1.56 39.87
N PHE A 161 -2.77 1.24 40.29
CA PHE A 161 -2.46 0.68 41.64
C PHE A 161 -2.02 1.75 42.67
N GLY A 162 -2.21 3.04 42.34
CA GLY A 162 -1.89 4.15 43.24
C GLY A 162 -0.41 4.55 43.29
N HIS A 163 0.45 3.94 42.44
CA HIS A 163 1.88 4.21 42.38
C HIS A 163 2.28 5.09 41.20
N ARG A 164 3.47 5.67 41.26
CA ARG A 164 4.05 6.47 40.18
C ARG A 164 5.49 6.07 39.90
N LEU A 165 5.79 5.82 38.63
CA LEU A 165 7.17 5.58 38.20
C LEU A 165 7.95 6.90 38.08
N PRO A 166 9.25 6.89 38.43
CA PRO A 166 10.09 8.08 38.27
C PRO A 166 10.19 8.55 36.83
N LYS A 167 10.41 9.86 36.64
CA LYS A 167 10.76 10.41 35.33
C LYS A 167 12.15 9.91 34.92
N CYS A 168 12.25 9.29 33.76
CA CYS A 168 13.51 8.80 33.24
C CYS A 168 13.49 8.76 31.70
N PRO A 169 14.68 8.83 31.07
CA PRO A 169 14.79 8.62 29.62
C PRO A 169 14.32 7.22 29.21
N ALA A 170 13.73 7.11 28.00
CA ALA A 170 13.22 5.83 27.49
C ALA A 170 14.29 4.72 27.45
N ARG A 171 15.56 5.06 27.21
CA ARG A 171 16.69 4.11 27.20
C ARG A 171 16.96 3.43 28.54
N SER A 172 16.65 4.09 29.65
CA SER A 172 16.85 3.58 31.00
C SER A 172 15.55 3.17 31.69
N PHE A 173 14.42 3.27 30.98
CA PHE A 173 13.09 3.04 31.56
C PHE A 173 12.96 1.64 32.14
N HIS A 174 13.39 0.60 31.39
CA HIS A 174 13.28 -0.79 31.80
C HIS A 174 13.97 -1.04 33.17
N LYS A 175 15.18 -0.51 33.38
CA LYS A 175 15.93 -0.67 34.65
C LYS A 175 15.27 0.09 35.80
N ARG A 176 14.91 1.37 35.54
CA ARG A 176 14.36 2.21 36.60
C ARG A 176 12.92 1.87 36.97
N ALA A 177 12.12 1.39 35.99
CA ALA A 177 10.76 0.99 36.27
C ALA A 177 10.68 -0.31 37.05
N SER A 178 11.55 -1.31 36.76
CA SER A 178 11.54 -2.60 37.44
C SER A 178 11.66 -2.51 38.96
N GLU A 179 12.42 -1.54 39.46
CA GLU A 179 12.60 -1.31 40.91
C GLU A 179 11.33 -0.77 41.61
N HIS A 180 10.34 -0.33 40.85
CA HIS A 180 9.14 0.36 41.35
C HIS A 180 7.83 -0.30 40.92
N ILE A 181 7.89 -1.49 40.33
CA ILE A 181 6.68 -2.23 39.92
C ILE A 181 6.10 -2.94 41.15
N PRO A 182 4.81 -2.73 41.48
CA PRO A 182 4.14 -3.51 42.53
C PRO A 182 4.19 -5.02 42.18
N ALA A 183 4.44 -5.84 43.25
CA ALA A 183 4.56 -7.29 43.06
C ALA A 183 3.38 -7.92 42.34
N ALA A 184 2.16 -7.44 42.59
CA ALA A 184 0.94 -7.91 41.93
C ALA A 184 0.94 -7.65 40.39
N LEU A 185 1.70 -6.68 39.91
CA LEU A 185 1.80 -6.36 38.47
C LEU A 185 3.01 -7.01 37.78
N TRP A 186 3.91 -7.65 38.55
CA TRP A 186 5.16 -8.16 37.99
C TRP A 186 4.94 -9.24 36.93
N VAL A 187 3.97 -10.13 37.12
CA VAL A 187 3.62 -11.18 36.14
C VAL A 187 3.22 -10.59 34.79
N ALA A 188 2.50 -9.46 34.82
CA ALA A 188 2.02 -8.82 33.57
C ALA A 188 3.07 -7.88 32.95
N LEU A 189 3.83 -7.14 33.75
CA LEU A 189 4.71 -6.08 33.28
C LEU A 189 6.19 -6.48 33.18
N GLY A 190 6.62 -7.50 33.91
CA GLY A 190 7.99 -8.02 33.87
C GLY A 190 8.47 -8.36 32.48
N PRO A 191 7.71 -9.15 31.67
CA PRO A 191 8.11 -9.48 30.31
C PRO A 191 8.31 -8.28 29.40
N ILE A 192 7.57 -7.18 29.63
CA ILE A 192 7.72 -5.93 28.85
C ILE A 192 9.04 -5.22 29.20
N LEU A 193 9.48 -5.32 30.48
CA LEU A 193 10.69 -4.66 30.93
C LEU A 193 11.96 -5.46 30.69
N GLU A 194 11.84 -6.78 30.49
CA GLU A 194 12.95 -7.69 30.21
C GLU A 194 13.34 -7.72 28.71
N GLN A 195 12.46 -7.30 27.82
CA GLN A 195 12.77 -7.15 26.40
C GLN A 195 13.78 -6.00 26.20
N ARG A 196 15.00 -6.37 25.77
CA ARG A 196 16.12 -5.44 25.47
C ARG A 196 16.00 -4.84 24.08
#